data_501813a1c285fa181b1a7cdf08974c33
#
_entry.id   501813a1c285fa181b1a7cdf08974c33
#
_cell.length_a   1.000
_cell.length_b   1.000
_cell.length_c   1.000
_cell.angle_alpha   90.00
_cell.angle_beta   90.00
_cell.angle_gamma   90.00
#
_symmetry.space_group_name_H-M   'P 1'
#
loop_
_entity.id
_entity.type
_entity.pdbx_description
1 polymer ?
#
loop_
_entity_poly.entity_id
_entity_poly.type
_entity_poly.pdbx_seq_one_letter_code
_entity_poly.pdbx_strand_id
1 'polypeptide(L)'
;MDHALHHACDQSHEFDGPLDIQGQWPAGLGGHAFVIGPAQPTLTKFVWNGTGIVTRFDLAERRVRSRFVGTPDLDVFKGLVTSLPAEQWLPIIQGGVPSLTNTSPHFLGDRLLLTFDFQRPIEVDPVTLDFKSYLGSVSEYPAVVPHPLFSAVRTTGHPVEDIDEGCLWLCNTNLQPLGGRSTTEVEGPLHIARWDGRGNVDTWYAPGARSMQGIHEVTVTKDFVIFVELGYSPEPGNADGWHRTLPQRPYTDIFIAAKRDLTQARRGKAVPIAHARVPQEMFHEFADYRQEGDDLVLYIAHSNGWDLGYGLTEQDTMWTTGGAIPTGALGMHAMPMDVSPIGRYVINGYTGEVKDTKLFLDRRHWGPGIYGRDMRRAGVEHNRYSWQAYWGYEPTMVPTRLVEMYRDHPYRVVPVEDLPRQAVPSSLVCIDLDTMREQSSWSFPEGTFGQAPCHVPDAAGGAGWTVCFVQYPDRTELQVFDALALGRGPVATARAPGFKQSYQVHSGWLPVIRSQHTGYERSYAADIGDGWRALGPEVRKIVEPVLARYG
;
A
#
# COMPACT_ATOMS: atom_id res chain seq x y z
N MET A 1 -12.90 -24.53 -8.09
CA MET A 1 -13.12 -24.36 -6.62
C MET A 1 -13.44 -22.90 -6.39
N ASP A 2 -14.27 -22.55 -5.41
CA ASP A 2 -14.50 -21.15 -5.05
C ASP A 2 -13.26 -20.62 -4.33
N HIS A 3 -12.81 -19.40 -4.69
CA HIS A 3 -11.59 -18.81 -4.18
C HIS A 3 -11.88 -17.49 -3.46
N ALA A 4 -11.18 -17.21 -2.37
CA ALA A 4 -11.38 -16.01 -1.57
C ALA A 4 -11.31 -14.71 -2.40
N LEU A 5 -10.41 -14.65 -3.39
CA LEU A 5 -10.26 -13.49 -4.27
C LEU A 5 -11.44 -13.29 -5.26
N HIS A 6 -12.29 -14.30 -5.49
CA HIS A 6 -13.55 -14.11 -6.22
C HIS A 6 -14.58 -13.31 -5.42
N HIS A 7 -14.33 -13.10 -4.13
CA HIS A 7 -15.17 -12.32 -3.21
C HIS A 7 -14.47 -11.07 -2.68
N ALA A 8 -13.33 -10.72 -3.25
CA ALA A 8 -12.48 -9.64 -2.74
C ALA A 8 -13.11 -8.25 -2.86
N CYS A 9 -14.02 -8.05 -3.81
CA CYS A 9 -14.82 -6.84 -3.96
C CYS A 9 -16.16 -6.92 -3.21
N ASP A 10 -16.44 -8.01 -2.53
CA ASP A 10 -17.66 -8.19 -1.76
C ASP A 10 -17.74 -7.22 -0.57
N GLN A 11 -18.93 -7.05 -0.06
CA GLN A 11 -19.24 -6.04 0.93
C GLN A 11 -18.50 -6.28 2.26
N SER A 12 -17.49 -5.46 2.53
CA SER A 12 -17.02 -5.22 3.90
C SER A 12 -18.05 -4.38 4.65
N HIS A 13 -18.12 -4.57 5.95
CA HIS A 13 -18.97 -3.75 6.83
C HIS A 13 -18.24 -3.36 8.10
N GLU A 14 -18.72 -2.30 8.72
CA GLU A 14 -18.25 -1.90 10.04
C GLU A 14 -18.61 -2.95 11.08
N PHE A 15 -17.70 -3.20 12.00
CA PHE A 15 -17.86 -4.23 13.01
C PHE A 15 -17.21 -3.79 14.34
N ASP A 16 -17.78 -4.23 15.45
CA ASP A 16 -17.17 -4.11 16.78
C ASP A 16 -17.64 -5.28 17.65
N GLY A 17 -16.73 -6.17 18.01
CA GLY A 17 -17.10 -7.37 18.76
C GLY A 17 -15.93 -8.18 19.30
N PRO A 18 -16.21 -9.17 20.13
CA PRO A 18 -15.21 -10.10 20.64
C PRO A 18 -14.76 -11.07 19.54
N LEU A 19 -13.57 -11.63 19.74
CA LEU A 19 -13.00 -12.71 18.94
C LEU A 19 -13.20 -14.06 19.64
N ASP A 20 -13.71 -15.02 18.93
CA ASP A 20 -13.72 -16.43 19.33
C ASP A 20 -12.38 -17.06 18.97
N ILE A 21 -11.69 -17.60 19.97
CA ILE A 21 -10.36 -18.15 19.82
C ILE A 21 -10.39 -19.66 19.71
N GLN A 22 -9.69 -20.19 18.70
CA GLN A 22 -9.38 -21.60 18.56
C GLN A 22 -7.86 -21.80 18.70
N GLY A 23 -7.43 -22.85 19.37
CA GLY A 23 -6.01 -23.10 19.65
C GLY A 23 -5.53 -22.39 20.92
N GLN A 24 -4.24 -22.20 21.05
CA GLN A 24 -3.61 -21.61 22.22
C GLN A 24 -3.21 -20.15 21.96
N TRP A 25 -4.03 -19.21 22.45
CA TRP A 25 -3.70 -17.80 22.34
C TRP A 25 -2.47 -17.48 23.20
N PRO A 26 -1.40 -16.94 22.61
CA PRO A 26 -0.17 -16.69 23.35
C PRO A 26 -0.34 -15.63 24.44
N ALA A 27 0.19 -15.91 25.64
CA ALA A 27 0.09 -14.98 26.78
C ALA A 27 0.86 -13.67 26.55
N GLY A 28 1.94 -13.69 25.76
CA GLY A 28 2.74 -12.51 25.40
C GLY A 28 2.23 -11.72 24.20
N LEU A 29 1.17 -12.19 23.54
CA LEU A 29 0.60 -11.51 22.38
C LEU A 29 -0.26 -10.32 22.82
N GLY A 30 0.24 -9.10 22.63
CA GLY A 30 -0.41 -7.87 23.06
C GLY A 30 -0.31 -6.75 22.06
N GLY A 31 -0.82 -5.57 22.45
CA GLY A 31 -0.90 -4.41 21.58
C GLY A 31 -2.05 -4.49 20.60
N HIS A 32 -1.95 -3.72 19.53
CA HIS A 32 -3.02 -3.47 18.57
C HIS A 32 -2.48 -3.64 17.14
N ALA A 33 -3.00 -4.63 16.41
CA ALA A 33 -2.69 -4.81 15.00
C ALA A 33 -3.75 -4.10 14.16
N PHE A 34 -3.29 -3.31 13.19
CA PHE A 34 -4.15 -2.61 12.23
C PHE A 34 -3.97 -3.24 10.85
N VAL A 35 -5.05 -3.40 10.14
CA VAL A 35 -5.04 -3.75 8.71
C VAL A 35 -5.95 -2.82 7.95
N ILE A 36 -5.63 -2.55 6.69
CA ILE A 36 -6.42 -1.71 5.82
C ILE A 36 -6.49 -2.31 4.42
N GLY A 37 -7.57 -2.06 3.73
CA GLY A 37 -7.73 -2.39 2.32
C GLY A 37 -8.91 -1.68 1.69
N PRO A 38 -9.02 -1.77 0.36
CA PRO A 38 -10.13 -1.20 -0.38
C PRO A 38 -11.42 -1.99 -0.16
N ALA A 39 -12.52 -1.28 -0.04
CA ALA A 39 -13.86 -1.84 0.05
C ALA A 39 -14.86 -0.98 -0.71
N GLN A 40 -15.91 -1.59 -1.24
CA GLN A 40 -17.01 -0.90 -1.90
C GLN A 40 -16.55 0.12 -2.98
N PRO A 41 -15.97 -0.34 -4.11
CA PRO A 41 -15.62 0.54 -5.21
C PRO A 41 -16.83 1.37 -5.66
N THR A 42 -16.69 2.70 -5.74
CA THR A 42 -17.82 3.60 -5.94
C THR A 42 -17.96 4.12 -7.37
N LEU A 43 -16.87 4.29 -8.10
CA LEU A 43 -16.86 4.83 -9.46
C LEU A 43 -16.70 3.77 -10.53
N THR A 44 -15.93 2.76 -10.23
CA THR A 44 -15.60 1.66 -11.13
C THR A 44 -15.63 0.37 -10.32
N LYS A 45 -15.68 -0.76 -10.97
CA LYS A 45 -15.57 -2.05 -10.26
C LYS A 45 -14.14 -2.34 -9.76
N PHE A 46 -13.16 -1.53 -10.14
CA PHE A 46 -11.75 -1.80 -9.85
C PHE A 46 -11.45 -1.67 -8.35
N VAL A 47 -10.87 -2.71 -7.80
CA VAL A 47 -10.64 -2.85 -6.36
C VAL A 47 -9.89 -1.66 -5.74
N TRP A 48 -8.89 -1.11 -6.42
CA TRP A 48 -8.12 0.04 -5.92
C TRP A 48 -8.92 1.33 -5.83
N ASN A 49 -10.08 1.41 -6.47
CA ASN A 49 -11.00 2.55 -6.36
C ASN A 49 -12.02 2.38 -5.21
N GLY A 50 -11.81 1.39 -4.35
CA GLY A 50 -12.60 1.18 -3.15
C GLY A 50 -12.25 2.16 -2.04
N THR A 51 -13.25 2.56 -1.25
CA THR A 51 -13.03 3.31 0.00
C THR A 51 -12.24 2.45 0.99
N GLY A 52 -11.28 3.03 1.69
CA GLY A 52 -10.55 2.34 2.74
C GLY A 52 -11.46 1.86 3.88
N ILE A 53 -11.24 0.64 4.31
CA ILE A 53 -11.76 0.13 5.58
C ILE A 53 -10.59 -0.28 6.46
N VAL A 54 -10.50 0.33 7.64
CA VAL A 54 -9.46 0.03 8.61
C VAL A 54 -10.02 -0.89 9.67
N THR A 55 -9.29 -1.95 9.98
CA THR A 55 -9.63 -2.91 11.01
C THR A 55 -8.52 -2.94 12.06
N ARG A 56 -8.89 -2.81 13.33
CA ARG A 56 -8.01 -2.95 14.49
C ARG A 56 -8.34 -4.22 15.25
N PHE A 57 -7.32 -5.00 15.53
CA PHE A 57 -7.38 -6.16 16.42
C PHE A 57 -6.71 -5.80 17.75
N ASP A 58 -7.48 -5.74 18.81
CA ASP A 58 -7.02 -5.56 20.18
C ASP A 58 -6.61 -6.92 20.72
N LEU A 59 -5.31 -7.25 20.61
CA LEU A 59 -4.82 -8.61 20.77
C LEU A 59 -4.94 -9.14 22.21
N ALA A 60 -4.68 -8.30 23.21
CA ALA A 60 -4.82 -8.66 24.62
C ALA A 60 -6.30 -8.84 25.00
N GLU A 61 -7.18 -7.94 24.56
CA GLU A 61 -8.61 -7.94 24.85
C GLU A 61 -9.38 -8.95 23.97
N ARG A 62 -8.75 -9.46 22.91
CA ARG A 62 -9.38 -10.38 21.93
C ARG A 62 -10.63 -9.76 21.33
N ARG A 63 -10.49 -8.57 20.82
CA ARG A 63 -11.57 -7.82 20.15
C ARG A 63 -11.15 -7.38 18.77
N VAL A 64 -12.13 -7.16 17.92
CA VAL A 64 -11.94 -6.57 16.59
C VAL A 64 -12.89 -5.41 16.40
N ARG A 65 -12.38 -4.32 15.82
CA ARG A 65 -13.16 -3.16 15.38
C ARG A 65 -12.77 -2.79 13.97
N SER A 66 -13.76 -2.57 13.11
CA SER A 66 -13.55 -2.05 11.75
C SER A 66 -14.43 -0.85 11.47
N ARG A 67 -13.89 0.11 10.69
CA ARG A 67 -14.57 1.33 10.27
C ARG A 67 -14.20 1.68 8.83
N PHE A 68 -15.19 2.14 8.08
CA PHE A 68 -14.88 2.84 6.84
C PHE A 68 -14.14 4.13 7.14
N VAL A 69 -13.08 4.39 6.39
CA VAL A 69 -12.34 5.64 6.50
C VAL A 69 -13.18 6.77 5.91
N GLY A 70 -13.70 7.64 6.77
CA GLY A 70 -14.46 8.83 6.38
C GLY A 70 -13.53 10.05 6.33
N THR A 71 -13.55 10.80 5.23
CA THR A 71 -12.89 12.09 5.10
C THR A 71 -13.88 13.12 4.57
N PRO A 72 -13.69 14.42 4.83
CA PRO A 72 -14.61 15.45 4.35
C PRO A 72 -14.82 15.39 2.83
N ASP A 73 -13.75 15.29 2.06
CA ASP A 73 -13.82 15.21 0.60
C ASP A 73 -14.50 13.92 0.10
N LEU A 74 -14.29 12.80 0.77
CA LEU A 74 -14.97 11.54 0.44
C LEU A 74 -16.48 11.61 0.76
N ASP A 75 -16.87 12.28 1.85
CA ASP A 75 -18.29 12.50 2.18
C ASP A 75 -18.97 13.40 1.15
N VAL A 76 -18.28 14.46 0.68
CA VAL A 76 -18.77 15.29 -0.45
C VAL A 76 -18.91 14.43 -1.71
N PHE A 77 -17.90 13.64 -2.04
CA PHE A 77 -17.91 12.76 -3.22
C PHE A 77 -19.08 11.78 -3.19
N LYS A 78 -19.25 11.05 -2.07
CA LYS A 78 -20.39 10.14 -1.88
C LYS A 78 -21.73 10.88 -1.98
N GLY A 79 -21.82 12.07 -1.39
CA GLY A 79 -23.01 12.90 -1.48
C GLY A 79 -23.36 13.29 -2.93
N LEU A 80 -22.39 13.66 -3.76
CA LEU A 80 -22.58 13.94 -5.18
C LEU A 80 -23.12 12.73 -5.94
N VAL A 81 -22.43 11.59 -5.79
CA VAL A 81 -22.76 10.35 -6.52
C VAL A 81 -24.13 9.79 -6.14
N THR A 82 -24.54 9.95 -4.88
CA THR A 82 -25.80 9.40 -4.37
C THR A 82 -27.00 10.35 -4.57
N SER A 83 -26.76 11.66 -4.64
CA SER A 83 -27.84 12.66 -4.67
C SER A 83 -28.11 13.24 -6.06
N LEU A 84 -27.15 13.13 -6.99
CA LEU A 84 -27.28 13.66 -8.34
C LEU A 84 -27.25 12.54 -9.38
N PRO A 85 -27.93 12.71 -10.53
CA PRO A 85 -27.79 11.79 -11.66
C PRO A 85 -26.39 11.90 -12.30
N ALA A 86 -25.96 10.81 -12.95
CA ALA A 86 -24.58 10.68 -13.47
C ALA A 86 -24.16 11.83 -14.41
N GLU A 87 -25.04 12.27 -15.28
CA GLU A 87 -24.80 13.39 -16.20
C GLU A 87 -24.54 14.73 -15.50
N GLN A 88 -24.92 14.87 -14.23
CA GLN A 88 -24.68 16.07 -13.43
C GLN A 88 -23.40 15.96 -12.60
N TRP A 89 -23.15 14.81 -11.94
CA TRP A 89 -21.98 14.70 -11.07
C TRP A 89 -20.68 14.33 -11.81
N LEU A 90 -20.74 13.58 -12.93
CA LEU A 90 -19.53 13.23 -13.69
C LEU A 90 -18.68 14.45 -14.11
N PRO A 91 -19.25 15.52 -14.69
CA PRO A 91 -18.48 16.73 -15.02
C PRO A 91 -17.89 17.41 -13.78
N ILE A 92 -18.57 17.30 -12.62
CA ILE A 92 -18.11 17.95 -11.37
C ILE A 92 -16.86 17.26 -10.83
N ILE A 93 -16.78 15.93 -10.89
CA ILE A 93 -15.65 15.17 -10.34
C ILE A 93 -14.49 14.99 -11.33
N GLN A 94 -14.69 15.35 -12.60
CA GLN A 94 -13.69 15.12 -13.64
C GLN A 94 -12.36 15.82 -13.30
N GLY A 95 -11.27 15.03 -13.26
CA GLY A 95 -9.93 15.52 -12.93
C GLY A 95 -9.66 15.67 -11.44
N GLY A 96 -10.64 15.42 -10.57
CA GLY A 96 -10.49 15.39 -9.12
C GLY A 96 -10.26 13.96 -8.60
N VAL A 97 -9.60 13.85 -7.44
CA VAL A 97 -9.34 12.59 -6.77
C VAL A 97 -9.75 12.68 -5.31
N PRO A 98 -10.83 12.01 -4.86
CA PRO A 98 -11.18 11.97 -3.44
C PRO A 98 -10.18 11.10 -2.66
N SER A 99 -10.09 11.33 -1.35
CA SER A 99 -9.21 10.56 -0.45
C SER A 99 -9.81 9.18 -0.17
N LEU A 100 -9.50 8.21 -1.00
CA LEU A 100 -9.97 6.83 -0.82
C LEU A 100 -9.30 6.14 0.38
N THR A 101 -8.09 6.51 0.69
CA THR A 101 -7.34 6.11 1.92
C THR A 101 -7.43 4.61 2.20
N ASN A 102 -6.94 3.81 1.28
CA ASN A 102 -7.12 2.35 1.31
C ASN A 102 -5.81 1.55 1.27
N THR A 103 -4.64 2.23 1.37
CA THR A 103 -3.36 1.59 1.08
C THR A 103 -2.70 1.00 2.32
N SER A 104 -2.28 1.81 3.29
CA SER A 104 -1.46 1.30 4.40
C SER A 104 -1.67 2.07 5.72
N PRO A 105 -1.60 1.40 6.89
CA PRO A 105 -1.46 2.06 8.17
C PRO A 105 0.02 2.36 8.44
N HIS A 106 0.32 3.59 8.82
CA HIS A 106 1.64 4.06 9.23
C HIS A 106 1.56 4.77 10.58
N PHE A 107 2.71 4.97 11.20
CA PHE A 107 2.77 5.57 12.52
C PHE A 107 3.79 6.71 12.56
N LEU A 108 3.52 7.68 13.42
CA LEU A 108 4.50 8.64 13.90
C LEU A 108 4.37 8.67 15.43
N GLY A 109 5.27 7.95 16.11
CA GLY A 109 5.10 7.62 17.53
C GLY A 109 3.85 6.75 17.75
N ASP A 110 2.90 7.27 18.54
CA ASP A 110 1.60 6.61 18.80
C ASP A 110 0.44 7.12 17.92
N ARG A 111 0.72 7.99 16.95
CA ARG A 111 -0.26 8.47 15.97
C ARG A 111 -0.49 7.43 14.89
N LEU A 112 -1.73 7.26 14.47
CA LEU A 112 -2.10 6.42 13.33
C LEU A 112 -2.35 7.28 12.10
N LEU A 113 -1.61 6.99 11.05
CA LEU A 113 -1.76 7.60 9.73
C LEU A 113 -2.26 6.54 8.76
N LEU A 114 -3.21 6.91 7.91
CA LEU A 114 -3.71 6.07 6.82
C LEU A 114 -3.39 6.74 5.49
N THR A 115 -3.03 5.95 4.48
CA THR A 115 -2.43 6.45 3.26
C THR A 115 -3.18 6.07 2.00
N PHE A 116 -2.90 6.82 0.94
CA PHE A 116 -3.33 6.59 -0.43
C PHE A 116 -2.36 7.31 -1.39
N ASP A 117 -1.86 6.62 -2.43
CA ASP A 117 -0.84 7.18 -3.32
C ASP A 117 -1.25 8.48 -4.03
N PHE A 118 -2.52 8.66 -4.30
CA PHE A 118 -3.04 9.81 -5.07
C PHE A 118 -3.56 10.95 -4.21
N GLN A 119 -3.40 10.83 -2.87
CA GLN A 119 -3.79 11.87 -1.91
C GLN A 119 -2.80 11.95 -0.74
N ARG A 120 -2.96 13.00 0.07
CA ARG A 120 -2.22 13.19 1.32
C ARG A 120 -2.58 12.08 2.32
N PRO A 121 -1.65 11.62 3.14
CA PRO A 121 -1.99 10.82 4.31
C PRO A 121 -3.01 11.55 5.18
N ILE A 122 -3.80 10.79 5.91
CA ILE A 122 -4.69 11.32 6.93
C ILE A 122 -4.31 10.79 8.30
N GLU A 123 -4.54 11.58 9.34
CA GLU A 123 -4.48 11.12 10.72
C GLU A 123 -5.86 10.68 11.17
N VAL A 124 -5.94 9.52 11.81
CA VAL A 124 -7.14 9.01 12.46
C VAL A 124 -6.88 8.73 13.94
N ASP A 125 -7.92 8.84 14.75
CA ASP A 125 -7.82 8.44 16.16
C ASP A 125 -7.65 6.91 16.24
N PRO A 126 -6.58 6.38 16.83
CA PRO A 126 -6.34 4.94 16.86
C PRO A 126 -7.32 4.19 17.76
N VAL A 127 -8.06 4.88 18.64
CA VAL A 127 -9.08 4.29 19.53
C VAL A 127 -10.44 4.21 18.85
N THR A 128 -10.90 5.31 18.24
CA THR A 128 -12.23 5.37 17.59
C THR A 128 -12.20 5.02 16.11
N LEU A 129 -11.04 5.18 15.45
CA LEU A 129 -10.80 5.08 14.01
C LEU A 129 -11.46 6.23 13.20
N ASP A 130 -11.82 7.32 13.88
CA ASP A 130 -12.41 8.50 13.24
C ASP A 130 -11.32 9.41 12.65
N PHE A 131 -11.64 10.08 11.55
CA PHE A 131 -10.80 11.09 10.92
C PHE A 131 -10.46 12.23 11.90
N LYS A 132 -9.20 12.67 11.88
CA LYS A 132 -8.70 13.82 12.66
C LYS A 132 -8.26 14.96 11.78
N SER A 133 -7.37 14.71 10.84
CA SER A 133 -6.78 15.75 10.00
C SER A 133 -6.17 15.17 8.73
N TYR A 134 -6.01 16.00 7.71
CA TYR A 134 -5.08 15.74 6.63
C TYR A 134 -3.64 16.02 7.08
N LEU A 135 -2.68 15.32 6.53
CA LEU A 135 -1.26 15.62 6.68
C LEU A 135 -0.89 16.74 5.71
N GLY A 136 -0.74 17.95 6.20
CA GLY A 136 -0.51 19.16 5.42
C GLY A 136 -1.78 19.71 4.74
N SER A 137 -1.76 21.00 4.42
CA SER A 137 -2.74 21.65 3.53
C SER A 137 -2.36 21.38 2.08
N VAL A 138 -3.31 21.48 1.14
CA VAL A 138 -3.03 21.38 -0.30
C VAL A 138 -1.92 22.34 -0.73
N SER A 139 -1.92 23.56 -0.19
CA SER A 139 -0.93 24.60 -0.50
C SER A 139 0.50 24.33 0.02
N GLU A 140 0.68 23.35 0.89
CA GLU A 140 1.99 22.97 1.41
C GLU A 140 2.74 22.01 0.46
N TYR A 141 2.05 21.47 -0.55
CA TYR A 141 2.62 20.55 -1.53
C TYR A 141 2.89 21.27 -2.86
N PRO A 142 4.10 21.16 -3.43
CA PRO A 142 4.46 21.83 -4.68
C PRO A 142 3.77 21.27 -5.92
N ALA A 143 3.50 19.97 -5.93
CA ALA A 143 2.91 19.26 -7.07
C ALA A 143 1.44 18.91 -6.76
N VAL A 144 0.53 19.72 -7.28
CA VAL A 144 -0.91 19.58 -7.07
C VAL A 144 -1.63 19.68 -8.41
N VAL A 145 -2.62 18.80 -8.63
CA VAL A 145 -3.63 19.01 -9.67
C VAL A 145 -4.81 19.72 -9.02
N PRO A 146 -5.04 21.01 -9.30
CA PRO A 146 -6.08 21.76 -8.63
C PRO A 146 -7.47 21.32 -9.08
N HIS A 147 -8.39 21.23 -8.13
CA HIS A 147 -9.80 20.94 -8.38
C HIS A 147 -10.66 21.65 -7.33
N PRO A 148 -11.86 22.17 -7.67
CA PRO A 148 -12.69 22.92 -6.74
C PRO A 148 -13.07 22.15 -5.45
N LEU A 149 -13.15 20.81 -5.52
CA LEU A 149 -13.54 19.95 -4.40
C LEU A 149 -12.50 18.88 -4.07
N PHE A 150 -11.75 18.38 -5.06
CA PHE A 150 -10.95 17.15 -4.94
C PHE A 150 -9.55 17.36 -5.53
N SER A 151 -8.83 18.39 -5.09
CA SER A 151 -7.45 18.61 -5.55
C SER A 151 -6.60 17.37 -5.30
N ALA A 152 -5.97 16.83 -6.34
CA ALA A 152 -5.12 15.66 -6.21
C ALA A 152 -3.72 16.07 -5.77
N VAL A 153 -3.24 15.44 -4.69
CA VAL A 153 -1.90 15.60 -4.14
C VAL A 153 -1.26 14.22 -4.09
N ARG A 154 -0.56 13.86 -5.16
CA ARG A 154 0.09 12.56 -5.21
C ARG A 154 1.23 12.52 -4.22
N THR A 155 1.12 11.62 -3.25
CA THR A 155 2.18 11.33 -2.27
C THR A 155 2.67 9.88 -2.41
N THR A 156 2.99 9.22 -1.33
CA THR A 156 3.40 7.82 -1.28
C THR A 156 2.39 7.00 -0.47
N GLY A 157 2.15 5.76 -0.87
CA GLY A 157 1.39 4.79 -0.08
C GLY A 157 2.10 4.40 1.21
N HIS A 158 3.45 4.46 1.23
CA HIS A 158 4.26 4.04 2.37
C HIS A 158 5.28 5.12 2.77
N PRO A 159 4.83 6.17 3.50
CA PRO A 159 5.75 7.07 4.18
C PRO A 159 6.49 6.34 5.30
N VAL A 160 7.67 6.83 5.68
CA VAL A 160 8.49 6.18 6.71
C VAL A 160 8.73 7.11 7.90
N GLU A 161 8.58 6.56 9.12
CA GLU A 161 9.01 7.23 10.34
C GLU A 161 10.53 7.15 10.48
N ASP A 162 11.14 8.31 10.71
CA ASP A 162 12.51 8.43 11.18
C ASP A 162 12.49 8.68 12.68
N ILE A 163 12.80 7.64 13.45
CA ILE A 163 12.69 7.70 14.91
C ILE A 163 13.72 8.63 15.51
N ASP A 164 14.95 8.61 14.99
CA ASP A 164 16.02 9.42 15.53
C ASP A 164 15.76 10.92 15.29
N GLU A 165 15.11 11.26 14.17
CA GLU A 165 14.71 12.63 13.86
C GLU A 165 13.29 12.99 14.34
N GLY A 166 12.48 12.01 14.77
CA GLY A 166 11.11 12.20 15.22
C GLY A 166 10.19 12.79 14.15
N CYS A 167 10.33 12.34 12.91
CA CYS A 167 9.59 12.87 11.77
C CYS A 167 9.17 11.76 10.80
N LEU A 168 8.26 12.13 9.90
CA LEU A 168 7.82 11.29 8.79
C LEU A 168 8.42 11.80 7.49
N TRP A 169 9.03 10.92 6.71
CA TRP A 169 9.46 11.19 5.35
C TRP A 169 8.46 10.63 4.36
N LEU A 170 8.16 11.41 3.34
CA LEU A 170 7.27 11.07 2.23
C LEU A 170 7.73 11.82 0.98
N CYS A 171 7.02 11.62 -0.12
CA CYS A 171 7.26 12.40 -1.33
C CYS A 171 5.99 13.08 -1.84
N ASN A 172 6.17 14.02 -2.78
CA ASN A 172 5.11 14.54 -3.60
C ASN A 172 5.57 14.59 -5.06
N THR A 173 4.80 14.00 -5.95
CA THR A 173 5.12 13.90 -7.37
C THR A 173 3.97 14.44 -8.22
N ASN A 174 4.26 14.91 -9.44
CA ASN A 174 3.22 15.35 -10.35
C ASN A 174 2.33 14.18 -10.79
N LEU A 175 1.02 14.44 -10.75
CA LEU A 175 0.06 13.74 -11.60
C LEU A 175 -0.04 14.53 -12.90
N GLN A 176 0.42 13.98 -14.01
CA GLN A 176 -0.04 14.54 -15.29
C GLN A 176 -1.53 14.25 -15.44
N PRO A 177 -2.32 15.22 -15.97
CA PRO A 177 -3.74 15.00 -16.17
C PRO A 177 -3.96 13.74 -17.00
N LEU A 178 -4.80 12.84 -16.53
CA LEU A 178 -5.33 11.73 -17.31
C LEU A 178 -6.00 12.34 -18.54
N GLY A 179 -5.36 12.27 -19.72
CA GLY A 179 -5.87 12.86 -20.97
C GLY A 179 -4.86 13.62 -21.83
N GLY A 180 -3.62 13.79 -21.38
CA GLY A 180 -2.53 14.33 -22.23
C GLY A 180 -2.10 13.31 -23.27
N ARG A 181 -1.97 13.74 -24.55
CA ARG A 181 -1.60 12.91 -25.70
C ARG A 181 -0.13 12.45 -25.73
N SER A 182 0.52 12.26 -24.62
CA SER A 182 1.89 11.73 -24.63
C SER A 182 1.89 10.33 -24.04
N THR A 183 2.13 9.37 -24.86
CA THR A 183 2.15 7.94 -24.54
C THR A 183 3.47 7.48 -23.92
N THR A 184 4.42 8.35 -23.66
CA THR A 184 5.78 7.90 -23.39
C THR A 184 6.44 8.48 -22.15
N GLU A 185 6.00 9.61 -21.57
CA GLU A 185 6.77 10.20 -20.48
C GLU A 185 5.89 11.10 -19.58
N VAL A 186 5.31 10.50 -18.55
CA VAL A 186 4.78 11.27 -17.41
C VAL A 186 5.93 11.53 -16.43
N GLU A 187 6.93 12.29 -16.88
CA GLU A 187 8.00 12.71 -16.01
C GLU A 187 7.53 13.84 -15.09
N GLY A 188 7.45 13.57 -13.79
CA GLY A 188 7.27 14.60 -12.79
C GLY A 188 8.51 14.74 -11.91
N PRO A 189 8.91 15.95 -11.54
CA PRO A 189 9.97 16.12 -10.55
C PRO A 189 9.56 15.49 -9.22
N LEU A 190 10.52 14.86 -8.56
CA LEU A 190 10.37 14.39 -7.20
C LEU A 190 10.52 15.58 -6.24
N HIS A 191 9.51 15.81 -5.40
CA HIS A 191 9.61 16.64 -4.22
C HIS A 191 9.72 15.73 -3.00
N ILE A 192 10.81 15.88 -2.27
CA ILE A 192 11.01 15.23 -0.98
C ILE A 192 10.16 15.99 0.04
N ALA A 193 9.40 15.30 0.86
CA ALA A 193 8.58 15.92 1.88
C ALA A 193 8.90 15.35 3.28
N ARG A 194 8.82 16.20 4.30
CA ARG A 194 9.07 15.85 5.70
C ARG A 194 8.04 16.51 6.59
N TRP A 195 7.58 15.76 7.59
CA TRP A 195 6.64 16.27 8.58
C TRP A 195 7.04 15.86 10.00
N ASP A 196 7.10 16.83 10.92
CA ASP A 196 7.50 16.64 12.32
C ASP A 196 6.33 16.33 13.27
N GLY A 197 5.14 16.10 12.72
CA GLY A 197 3.93 15.86 13.51
C GLY A 197 3.25 17.12 14.05
N ARG A 198 3.77 18.32 13.81
CA ARG A 198 3.27 19.57 14.44
C ARG A 198 3.19 20.76 13.48
N GLY A 199 4.24 20.97 12.71
CA GLY A 199 4.40 22.10 11.81
C GLY A 199 3.80 21.85 10.44
N ASN A 200 4.16 22.71 9.50
CA ASN A 200 3.88 22.54 8.09
C ASN A 200 4.75 21.43 7.50
N VAL A 201 4.31 20.88 6.38
CA VAL A 201 5.13 19.96 5.59
C VAL A 201 6.29 20.73 4.97
N ASP A 202 7.52 20.28 5.26
CA ASP A 202 8.72 20.78 4.65
C ASP A 202 8.95 20.08 3.32
N THR A 203 9.31 20.81 2.28
CA THR A 203 9.56 20.22 0.96
C THR A 203 10.89 20.68 0.38
N TRP A 204 11.51 19.82 -0.42
CA TRP A 204 12.69 20.10 -1.22
C TRP A 204 12.47 19.56 -2.62
N TYR A 205 13.17 20.13 -3.59
CA TYR A 205 13.09 19.71 -4.97
C TYR A 205 14.31 18.87 -5.37
N ALA A 206 14.07 17.71 -5.98
CA ALA A 206 15.12 16.82 -6.47
C ALA A 206 15.17 16.83 -8.01
N PRO A 207 15.88 17.77 -8.65
CA PRO A 207 15.84 17.96 -10.10
C PRO A 207 16.42 16.79 -10.90
N GLY A 208 17.28 15.98 -10.28
CA GLY A 208 17.87 14.78 -10.88
C GLY A 208 16.97 13.54 -10.80
N ALA A 209 15.90 13.59 -10.01
CA ALA A 209 14.98 12.48 -9.86
C ALA A 209 13.72 12.71 -10.69
N ARG A 210 13.54 11.88 -11.71
CA ARG A 210 12.37 11.89 -12.56
C ARG A 210 11.69 10.53 -12.46
N SER A 211 10.60 10.49 -11.70
CA SER A 211 9.81 9.28 -11.57
C SER A 211 8.84 9.18 -12.74
N MET A 212 8.87 8.07 -13.44
CA MET A 212 7.99 7.77 -14.57
C MET A 212 6.82 6.90 -14.16
N GLN A 213 7.01 6.05 -13.16
CA GLN A 213 5.99 5.11 -12.71
C GLN A 213 5.29 5.57 -11.44
N GLY A 214 6.02 6.15 -10.52
CA GLY A 214 5.52 6.65 -9.23
C GLY A 214 6.33 6.10 -8.08
N ILE A 215 6.47 6.91 -7.04
CA ILE A 215 7.10 6.50 -5.79
C ILE A 215 5.98 6.02 -4.88
N HIS A 216 5.94 4.71 -4.65
CA HIS A 216 4.94 4.08 -3.78
C HIS A 216 5.43 3.96 -2.33
N GLU A 217 6.71 3.73 -2.16
CA GLU A 217 7.34 3.49 -0.86
C GLU A 217 8.57 4.37 -0.68
N VAL A 218 8.77 4.82 0.56
CA VAL A 218 9.92 5.60 1.00
C VAL A 218 10.54 4.89 2.18
N THR A 219 11.86 4.74 2.16
CA THR A 219 12.59 4.19 3.31
C THR A 219 13.72 5.10 3.75
N VAL A 220 14.26 4.86 4.93
CA VAL A 220 15.22 5.74 5.56
C VAL A 220 16.34 4.94 6.21
N THR A 221 17.56 5.44 6.09
CA THR A 221 18.70 5.03 6.90
C THR A 221 19.12 6.18 7.81
N LYS A 222 20.15 5.98 8.61
CA LYS A 222 20.69 7.03 9.47
C LYS A 222 21.00 8.32 8.70
N ASP A 223 21.60 8.22 7.51
CA ASP A 223 22.10 9.39 6.76
C ASP A 223 21.35 9.64 5.44
N PHE A 224 20.44 8.77 5.01
CA PHE A 224 19.78 8.88 3.71
C PHE A 224 18.27 8.70 3.80
N VAL A 225 17.57 9.36 2.87
CA VAL A 225 16.17 9.10 2.53
C VAL A 225 16.13 8.53 1.12
N ILE A 226 15.42 7.41 0.93
CA ILE A 226 15.46 6.62 -0.28
C ILE A 226 14.04 6.53 -0.84
N PHE A 227 13.91 6.76 -2.15
CA PHE A 227 12.65 6.76 -2.90
C PHE A 227 12.78 5.74 -4.01
N VAL A 228 11.87 4.77 -4.05
CA VAL A 228 11.94 3.66 -4.99
C VAL A 228 10.72 3.66 -5.90
N GLU A 229 10.94 3.55 -7.22
CA GLU A 229 9.84 3.47 -8.17
C GLU A 229 9.11 2.13 -8.07
N LEU A 230 7.78 2.20 -7.99
CA LEU A 230 6.88 1.05 -8.10
C LEU A 230 6.80 0.56 -9.55
N GLY A 231 6.69 -0.74 -9.75
CA GLY A 231 6.35 -1.35 -11.04
C GLY A 231 4.90 -1.08 -11.43
N TYR A 232 4.49 0.19 -11.45
CA TYR A 232 3.16 0.63 -11.82
C TYR A 232 3.24 1.91 -12.67
N SER A 233 3.02 1.77 -13.96
CA SER A 233 2.94 2.90 -14.88
C SER A 233 1.49 3.16 -15.30
N PRO A 234 0.88 4.28 -14.95
CA PRO A 234 -0.43 4.63 -15.47
C PRO A 234 -0.33 4.89 -16.97
N GLU A 235 -1.23 4.32 -17.75
CA GLU A 235 -1.35 4.64 -19.18
C GLU A 235 -2.29 5.83 -19.38
N PRO A 236 -1.83 6.91 -20.08
CA PRO A 236 -2.70 8.01 -20.45
C PRO A 236 -3.85 7.56 -21.36
N GLY A 237 -5.06 8.04 -21.10
CA GLY A 237 -6.25 7.70 -21.89
C GLY A 237 -7.05 6.50 -21.36
N ASN A 238 -6.55 5.82 -20.34
CA ASN A 238 -7.23 4.76 -19.61
C ASN A 238 -7.83 5.32 -18.32
N ALA A 239 -8.84 6.19 -18.44
CA ALA A 239 -9.51 6.80 -17.28
C ALA A 239 -10.14 5.75 -16.34
N ASP A 240 -10.40 4.57 -16.84
CA ASP A 240 -10.99 3.43 -16.16
C ASP A 240 -9.95 2.41 -15.64
N GLY A 241 -8.65 2.61 -15.94
CA GLY A 241 -7.56 1.75 -15.42
C GLY A 241 -7.54 0.30 -15.95
N TRP A 242 -8.40 0.00 -16.94
CA TRP A 242 -8.77 -1.38 -17.26
C TRP A 242 -7.97 -2.02 -18.39
N HIS A 243 -7.42 -1.23 -19.29
CA HIS A 243 -6.79 -1.76 -20.49
C HIS A 243 -5.35 -1.30 -20.61
N ARG A 244 -4.45 -2.13 -20.09
CA ARG A 244 -3.03 -2.02 -20.38
C ARG A 244 -2.76 -2.36 -21.84
N THR A 245 -1.90 -1.58 -22.48
CA THR A 245 -1.39 -1.83 -23.82
C THR A 245 0.12 -2.06 -23.85
N LEU A 246 0.83 -1.62 -22.81
CA LEU A 246 2.27 -1.74 -22.65
C LEU A 246 2.62 -2.44 -21.34
N PRO A 247 3.64 -3.32 -21.32
CA PRO A 247 4.12 -3.93 -20.10
C PRO A 247 4.79 -2.87 -19.20
N GLN A 248 4.90 -3.18 -17.91
CA GLN A 248 5.71 -2.43 -16.97
C GLN A 248 7.19 -2.48 -17.38
N ARG A 249 7.98 -1.53 -16.91
CA ARG A 249 9.42 -1.49 -17.15
C ARG A 249 10.10 -2.56 -16.31
N PRO A 250 10.96 -3.41 -16.90
CA PRO A 250 11.58 -4.53 -16.19
C PRO A 250 12.82 -4.08 -15.39
N TYR A 251 12.73 -2.96 -14.71
CA TYR A 251 13.76 -2.42 -13.82
C TYR A 251 13.15 -1.46 -12.80
N THR A 252 13.89 -1.20 -11.74
CA THR A 252 13.52 -0.27 -10.67
C THR A 252 14.54 0.86 -10.58
N ASP A 253 14.08 2.10 -10.65
CA ASP A 253 14.87 3.28 -10.35
C ASP A 253 14.80 3.63 -8.87
N ILE A 254 15.95 3.95 -8.29
CA ILE A 254 16.14 4.26 -6.87
C ILE A 254 16.79 5.64 -6.77
N PHE A 255 16.16 6.55 -6.05
CA PHE A 255 16.64 7.91 -5.83
C PHE A 255 17.01 8.09 -4.36
N ILE A 256 18.21 8.58 -4.10
CA ILE A 256 18.78 8.64 -2.74
C ILE A 256 19.18 10.07 -2.42
N ALA A 257 18.56 10.64 -1.38
CA ALA A 257 18.89 11.97 -0.86
C ALA A 257 19.67 11.86 0.45
N ALA A 258 20.78 12.58 0.57
CA ALA A 258 21.50 12.64 1.83
C ALA A 258 20.82 13.63 2.79
N LYS A 259 20.51 13.21 4.01
CA LYS A 259 19.85 14.04 5.04
C LYS A 259 20.63 15.31 5.36
N ARG A 260 21.98 15.25 5.32
CA ARG A 260 22.83 16.43 5.51
C ARG A 260 22.54 17.53 4.47
N ASP A 261 22.28 17.15 3.21
CA ASP A 261 22.01 18.12 2.14
C ASP A 261 20.60 18.72 2.30
N LEU A 262 19.62 17.94 2.75
CA LEU A 262 18.28 18.41 3.13
C LEU A 262 18.34 19.40 4.31
N THR A 263 19.17 19.12 5.31
CA THR A 263 19.35 20.00 6.47
C THR A 263 20.03 21.33 6.10
N GLN A 264 20.98 21.31 5.16
CA GLN A 264 21.70 22.52 4.71
C GLN A 264 20.88 23.35 3.72
N ALA A 265 20.03 22.72 2.92
CA ALA A 265 19.20 23.41 1.95
C ALA A 265 18.02 24.12 2.63
N ARG A 266 17.68 25.33 2.13
CA ARG A 266 16.41 25.98 2.52
C ARG A 266 15.24 25.18 1.95
N ARG A 267 14.13 25.18 2.67
CA ARG A 267 12.84 24.61 2.18
C ARG A 267 12.51 25.15 0.78
N GLY A 268 11.96 24.31 -0.07
CA GLY A 268 11.62 24.63 -1.45
C GLY A 268 12.81 24.75 -2.41
N LYS A 269 14.06 24.45 -1.96
CA LYS A 269 15.26 24.50 -2.80
C LYS A 269 15.64 23.13 -3.33
N ALA A 270 16.43 23.17 -4.42
CA ALA A 270 17.00 21.98 -5.02
C ALA A 270 18.04 21.33 -4.10
N VAL A 271 18.02 20.00 -4.07
CA VAL A 271 19.01 19.17 -3.39
C VAL A 271 19.60 18.14 -4.36
N PRO A 272 20.88 17.77 -4.18
CA PRO A 272 21.48 16.71 -4.97
C PRO A 272 20.78 15.37 -4.65
N ILE A 273 20.76 14.49 -5.65
CA ILE A 273 20.19 13.14 -5.55
C ILE A 273 21.14 12.16 -6.22
N ALA A 274 21.44 11.04 -5.57
CA ALA A 274 22.08 9.90 -6.20
C ALA A 274 21.02 9.02 -6.86
N HIS A 275 21.38 8.34 -7.94
CA HIS A 275 20.50 7.47 -8.70
C HIS A 275 21.14 6.09 -8.86
N ALA A 276 20.39 5.06 -8.50
CA ALA A 276 20.71 3.68 -8.77
C ALA A 276 19.61 3.05 -9.62
N ARG A 277 19.94 1.97 -10.31
CA ARG A 277 18.98 1.14 -11.04
C ARG A 277 19.29 -0.32 -10.81
N VAL A 278 18.25 -1.10 -10.51
CA VAL A 278 18.34 -2.54 -10.36
C VAL A 278 17.40 -3.24 -11.35
N PRO A 279 17.73 -4.49 -11.74
CA PRO A 279 16.84 -5.30 -12.56
C PRO A 279 15.51 -5.59 -11.87
N GLN A 280 14.48 -5.86 -12.66
CA GLN A 280 13.13 -6.27 -12.25
C GLN A 280 12.31 -5.13 -11.61
N GLU A 281 11.01 -5.22 -11.72
CA GLU A 281 10.06 -4.27 -11.15
C GLU A 281 10.02 -4.41 -9.62
N MET A 282 9.95 -3.29 -8.92
CA MET A 282 9.69 -3.24 -7.48
C MET A 282 8.19 -3.37 -7.22
N PHE A 283 7.88 -4.11 -6.17
CA PHE A 283 6.56 -4.14 -5.55
C PHE A 283 6.57 -3.45 -4.18
N HIS A 284 7.48 -3.87 -3.29
CA HIS A 284 7.72 -3.25 -1.99
C HIS A 284 9.20 -3.23 -1.65
N GLU A 285 9.57 -2.35 -0.70
CA GLU A 285 10.95 -2.22 -0.26
C GLU A 285 11.08 -1.83 1.22
N PHE A 286 12.23 -2.05 1.80
CA PHE A 286 12.63 -1.53 3.10
C PHE A 286 14.16 -1.55 3.22
N ALA A 287 14.73 -0.78 4.14
CA ALA A 287 16.16 -0.73 4.38
C ALA A 287 16.52 -1.08 5.83
N ASP A 288 17.77 -1.50 6.04
CA ASP A 288 18.37 -1.44 7.36
C ASP A 288 18.61 0.04 7.72
N TYR A 289 18.21 0.46 8.92
CA TYR A 289 18.45 1.83 9.36
C TYR A 289 19.96 2.10 9.55
N ARG A 290 20.68 1.10 10.08
CA ARG A 290 22.13 1.14 10.18
C ARG A 290 22.78 0.93 8.82
N GLN A 291 23.75 1.78 8.52
CA GLN A 291 24.58 1.69 7.31
C GLN A 291 26.05 1.51 7.68
N GLU A 292 26.87 1.03 6.74
CA GLU A 292 28.31 0.87 6.90
C GLU A 292 29.02 1.98 6.08
N GLY A 293 29.43 3.06 6.75
CA GLY A 293 29.97 4.23 6.08
C GLY A 293 28.92 4.87 5.16
N ASP A 294 29.22 4.95 3.87
CA ASP A 294 28.32 5.50 2.85
C ASP A 294 27.42 4.44 2.19
N ASP A 295 27.52 3.19 2.60
CA ASP A 295 26.81 2.07 1.97
C ASP A 295 25.53 1.73 2.76
N LEU A 296 24.41 1.73 2.08
CA LEU A 296 23.10 1.33 2.60
C LEU A 296 22.75 -0.08 2.13
N VAL A 297 21.89 -0.76 2.90
CA VAL A 297 21.33 -2.07 2.55
C VAL A 297 19.84 -1.91 2.29
N LEU A 298 19.42 -2.17 1.06
CA LEU A 298 18.05 -2.08 0.60
C LEU A 298 17.53 -3.48 0.25
N TYR A 299 16.34 -3.80 0.71
CA TYR A 299 15.61 -5.03 0.37
C TYR A 299 14.42 -4.68 -0.51
N ILE A 300 14.30 -5.38 -1.64
CA ILE A 300 13.23 -5.14 -2.62
C ILE A 300 12.48 -6.46 -2.88
N ALA A 301 11.18 -6.46 -2.63
CA ALA A 301 10.28 -7.48 -3.14
C ALA A 301 9.94 -7.12 -4.60
N HIS A 302 10.35 -7.95 -5.54
CA HIS A 302 10.08 -7.74 -6.97
C HIS A 302 8.74 -8.33 -7.40
N SER A 303 8.24 -7.91 -8.56
CA SER A 303 6.94 -8.31 -9.10
C SER A 303 7.02 -8.78 -10.55
N ASN A 304 7.86 -9.76 -10.82
CA ASN A 304 8.05 -10.29 -12.17
C ASN A 304 6.73 -10.64 -12.85
N GLY A 305 6.48 -10.04 -14.02
CA GLY A 305 5.33 -10.38 -14.85
C GLY A 305 3.98 -10.17 -14.16
N TRP A 306 3.88 -9.22 -13.23
CA TRP A 306 2.62 -8.83 -12.62
C TRP A 306 2.31 -7.36 -12.87
N ASP A 307 1.05 -7.06 -13.12
CA ASP A 307 0.59 -5.70 -13.40
C ASP A 307 -0.58 -5.32 -12.48
N LEU A 308 -0.27 -4.59 -11.42
CA LEU A 308 -1.24 -4.06 -10.45
C LEU A 308 -2.30 -3.15 -11.07
N GLY A 309 -1.96 -2.50 -12.18
CA GLY A 309 -2.86 -1.62 -12.91
C GLY A 309 -3.82 -2.35 -13.84
N TYR A 310 -3.73 -3.68 -13.95
CA TYR A 310 -4.62 -4.45 -14.80
C TYR A 310 -5.82 -4.96 -14.02
N GLY A 311 -6.98 -4.33 -14.18
CA GLY A 311 -8.25 -4.81 -13.64
C GLY A 311 -8.88 -5.85 -14.56
N LEU A 312 -9.42 -6.92 -13.96
CA LEU A 312 -10.15 -7.96 -14.68
C LEU A 312 -11.51 -7.47 -15.15
N THR A 313 -11.83 -7.70 -16.42
CA THR A 313 -13.05 -7.23 -17.07
C THR A 313 -13.86 -8.36 -17.71
N GLU A 314 -15.08 -8.07 -18.13
CA GLU A 314 -15.94 -9.00 -18.87
C GLU A 314 -15.39 -9.36 -20.27
N GLN A 315 -14.43 -8.59 -20.78
CA GLN A 315 -13.77 -8.81 -22.08
C GLN A 315 -12.57 -9.78 -21.99
N ASP A 316 -12.09 -10.02 -20.77
CA ASP A 316 -10.95 -10.90 -20.54
C ASP A 316 -11.37 -12.38 -20.61
N THR A 317 -10.44 -13.20 -21.10
CA THR A 317 -10.57 -14.66 -21.11
C THR A 317 -9.44 -15.29 -20.31
N MET A 318 -9.78 -16.37 -19.61
CA MET A 318 -8.79 -17.15 -18.85
C MET A 318 -7.73 -17.76 -19.77
N TRP A 319 -6.46 -17.58 -19.45
CA TRP A 319 -5.34 -18.17 -20.19
C TRP A 319 -5.44 -19.69 -20.32
N THR A 320 -5.84 -20.36 -19.27
CA THR A 320 -5.83 -21.84 -19.19
C THR A 320 -6.93 -22.53 -19.99
N THR A 321 -8.07 -21.85 -20.20
CA THR A 321 -9.27 -22.47 -20.80
C THR A 321 -9.85 -21.69 -21.96
N GLY A 322 -9.49 -20.42 -22.14
CA GLY A 322 -10.12 -19.50 -23.08
C GLY A 322 -11.54 -19.07 -22.68
N GLY A 323 -12.05 -19.54 -21.53
CA GLY A 323 -13.37 -19.17 -21.01
C GLY A 323 -13.39 -17.78 -20.37
N ALA A 324 -14.58 -17.27 -20.04
CA ALA A 324 -14.75 -15.98 -19.36
C ALA A 324 -14.19 -16.01 -17.94
N ILE A 325 -13.69 -14.87 -17.48
CA ILE A 325 -13.30 -14.66 -16.06
C ILE A 325 -14.55 -14.82 -15.17
N PRO A 326 -14.42 -15.46 -14.00
CA PRO A 326 -15.53 -15.58 -13.05
C PRO A 326 -16.08 -14.19 -12.66
N THR A 327 -17.41 -14.06 -12.62
CA THR A 327 -18.07 -12.77 -12.35
C THR A 327 -17.63 -12.16 -11.01
N GLY A 328 -17.39 -12.98 -10.00
CA GLY A 328 -16.92 -12.50 -8.69
C GLY A 328 -15.50 -11.95 -8.69
N ALA A 329 -14.67 -12.30 -9.68
CA ALA A 329 -13.32 -11.78 -9.84
C ALA A 329 -13.27 -10.47 -10.66
N LEU A 330 -14.38 -10.07 -11.27
CA LEU A 330 -14.41 -8.84 -12.07
C LEU A 330 -14.15 -7.61 -11.18
N GLY A 331 -13.22 -6.78 -11.61
CA GLY A 331 -12.76 -5.62 -10.85
C GLY A 331 -11.57 -5.88 -9.93
N MET A 332 -11.21 -7.15 -9.66
CA MET A 332 -9.94 -7.45 -9.04
C MET A 332 -8.78 -7.19 -10.03
N HIS A 333 -7.58 -6.92 -9.49
CA HIS A 333 -6.37 -6.97 -10.33
C HIS A 333 -6.09 -8.43 -10.75
N ALA A 334 -5.43 -8.58 -11.89
CA ALA A 334 -4.98 -9.89 -12.37
C ALA A 334 -3.99 -10.54 -11.39
N MET A 335 -3.99 -11.87 -11.34
CA MET A 335 -3.01 -12.60 -10.53
C MET A 335 -1.59 -12.50 -11.11
N PRO A 336 -0.57 -12.60 -10.25
CA PRO A 336 0.82 -12.73 -10.69
C PRO A 336 0.99 -13.95 -11.60
N MET A 337 1.81 -13.79 -12.64
CA MET A 337 2.03 -14.84 -13.65
C MET A 337 3.43 -15.42 -13.59
N ASP A 338 4.14 -15.20 -12.49
CA ASP A 338 5.47 -15.74 -12.27
C ASP A 338 5.81 -15.80 -10.77
N VAL A 339 6.92 -16.43 -10.45
CA VAL A 339 7.57 -16.33 -9.15
C VAL A 339 8.45 -15.08 -9.10
N SER A 340 8.50 -14.41 -7.98
CA SER A 340 9.20 -13.14 -7.84
C SER A 340 10.25 -13.20 -6.74
N PRO A 341 11.47 -12.69 -6.97
CA PRO A 341 12.52 -12.71 -5.95
C PRO A 341 12.36 -11.59 -4.92
N ILE A 342 13.02 -11.80 -3.77
CA ILE A 342 13.40 -10.73 -2.86
C ILE A 342 14.87 -10.44 -3.08
N GLY A 343 15.20 -9.20 -3.43
CA GLY A 343 16.57 -8.74 -3.61
C GLY A 343 17.12 -8.04 -2.36
N ARG A 344 18.37 -8.31 -2.01
CA ARG A 344 19.18 -7.53 -1.08
C ARG A 344 20.27 -6.82 -1.87
N TYR A 345 20.30 -5.50 -1.77
CA TYR A 345 21.22 -4.65 -2.52
C TYR A 345 22.06 -3.82 -1.56
N VAL A 346 23.38 -3.80 -1.77
CA VAL A 346 24.29 -2.87 -1.11
C VAL A 346 24.57 -1.73 -2.08
N ILE A 347 24.19 -0.51 -1.70
CA ILE A 347 24.24 0.65 -2.60
C ILE A 347 25.01 1.78 -1.90
N ASN A 348 25.94 2.41 -2.61
CA ASN A 348 26.57 3.64 -2.10
C ASN A 348 25.57 4.80 -2.18
N GLY A 349 25.25 5.39 -1.03
CA GLY A 349 24.21 6.42 -0.91
C GLY A 349 24.51 7.75 -1.61
N TYR A 350 25.78 8.03 -1.90
CA TYR A 350 26.18 9.27 -2.60
C TYR A 350 26.36 9.11 -4.11
N THR A 351 26.74 7.91 -4.55
CA THR A 351 27.03 7.68 -5.99
C THR A 351 25.91 6.89 -6.69
N GLY A 352 25.09 6.14 -5.95
CA GLY A 352 24.14 5.20 -6.50
C GLY A 352 24.77 3.91 -7.03
N GLU A 353 26.07 3.67 -6.79
CA GLU A 353 26.73 2.43 -7.21
C GLU A 353 26.17 1.23 -6.46
N VAL A 354 25.67 0.23 -7.18
CA VAL A 354 25.26 -1.06 -6.62
C VAL A 354 26.48 -1.94 -6.48
N LYS A 355 26.93 -2.18 -5.25
CA LYS A 355 28.19 -2.90 -4.92
C LYS A 355 27.99 -4.39 -4.74
N ASP A 356 26.84 -4.82 -4.23
CA ASP A 356 26.53 -6.23 -4.00
C ASP A 356 25.04 -6.48 -4.21
N THR A 357 24.73 -7.69 -4.68
CA THR A 357 23.36 -8.15 -4.91
C THR A 357 23.22 -9.61 -4.50
N LYS A 358 22.23 -9.90 -3.68
CA LYS A 358 21.81 -11.27 -3.36
C LYS A 358 20.32 -11.40 -3.58
N LEU A 359 19.88 -12.53 -4.14
CA LEU A 359 18.46 -12.80 -4.39
C LEU A 359 18.02 -14.04 -3.62
N PHE A 360 16.86 -13.94 -2.98
CA PHE A 360 16.06 -15.08 -2.57
C PHE A 360 15.00 -15.33 -3.63
N LEU A 361 14.95 -16.53 -4.19
CA LEU A 361 13.94 -16.98 -5.12
C LEU A 361 13.61 -18.44 -4.85
N ASP A 362 12.34 -18.72 -4.64
CA ASP A 362 11.85 -20.10 -4.49
C ASP A 362 10.60 -20.30 -5.36
N ARG A 363 10.64 -21.32 -6.23
CA ARG A 363 9.55 -21.63 -7.15
C ARG A 363 8.28 -22.15 -6.48
N ARG A 364 8.32 -22.45 -5.19
CA ARG A 364 7.14 -22.82 -4.39
C ARG A 364 6.25 -21.62 -4.07
N HIS A 365 6.82 -20.40 -4.07
CA HIS A 365 6.15 -19.16 -3.67
C HIS A 365 5.87 -18.28 -4.88
N TRP A 366 4.61 -18.19 -5.26
CA TRP A 366 4.17 -17.49 -6.45
C TRP A 366 3.77 -16.03 -6.14
N GLY A 367 4.10 -15.18 -7.10
CA GLY A 367 3.84 -13.74 -7.03
C GLY A 367 4.83 -12.98 -6.15
N PRO A 368 4.64 -11.68 -6.01
CA PRO A 368 5.42 -10.88 -5.08
C PRO A 368 5.02 -11.15 -3.64
N GLY A 369 5.90 -10.84 -2.71
CA GLY A 369 5.62 -10.88 -1.28
C GLY A 369 5.18 -9.51 -0.76
N ILE A 370 4.09 -9.46 0.02
CA ILE A 370 3.81 -8.34 0.91
C ILE A 370 4.49 -8.63 2.24
N TYR A 371 5.34 -7.73 2.70
CA TYR A 371 6.17 -7.96 3.87
C TYR A 371 5.53 -7.48 5.19
N GLY A 372 5.81 -8.22 6.27
CA GLY A 372 5.82 -7.74 7.64
C GLY A 372 7.27 -7.56 8.10
N ARG A 373 7.56 -6.46 8.78
CA ARG A 373 8.87 -6.18 9.39
C ARG A 373 8.87 -6.50 10.87
N ASP A 374 10.06 -6.62 11.44
CA ASP A 374 10.21 -6.57 12.89
C ASP A 374 9.83 -5.17 13.39
N MET A 375 8.71 -5.07 14.10
CA MET A 375 8.16 -3.81 14.60
C MET A 375 8.60 -3.48 16.03
N ARG A 376 9.55 -4.22 16.62
CA ARG A 376 10.08 -3.93 17.97
C ARG A 376 10.69 -2.53 18.06
N ARG A 377 11.21 -2.04 16.92
CA ARG A 377 11.58 -0.65 16.72
C ARG A 377 11.19 -0.29 15.29
N ALA A 378 10.41 0.75 15.10
CA ALA A 378 10.36 1.39 13.81
C ALA A 378 11.80 1.85 13.48
N GLY A 379 12.29 1.74 12.23
CA GLY A 379 13.69 2.00 11.92
C GLY A 379 14.64 1.01 12.60
N VAL A 380 14.39 -0.29 12.46
CA VAL A 380 15.27 -1.33 12.98
C VAL A 380 16.67 -1.14 12.41
N GLU A 381 17.67 -1.03 13.27
CA GLU A 381 19.06 -0.83 12.85
C GLU A 381 19.50 -1.89 11.85
N HIS A 382 19.07 -3.15 12.09
CA HIS A 382 19.34 -4.29 11.23
C HIS A 382 18.15 -5.25 11.21
N ASN A 383 17.57 -5.48 10.03
CA ASN A 383 16.47 -6.42 9.85
C ASN A 383 17.02 -7.83 9.67
N ARG A 384 16.94 -8.66 10.71
CA ARG A 384 17.36 -10.06 10.63
C ARG A 384 16.38 -10.92 9.85
N TYR A 385 15.08 -10.68 10.01
CA TYR A 385 14.02 -11.47 9.42
C TYR A 385 13.00 -10.58 8.72
N SER A 386 12.40 -11.11 7.65
CA SER A 386 11.22 -10.54 7.02
C SER A 386 10.19 -11.64 6.81
N TRP A 387 8.92 -11.31 7.06
CA TRP A 387 7.79 -12.21 6.84
C TRP A 387 7.05 -11.75 5.60
N GLN A 388 6.99 -12.62 4.59
CA GLN A 388 6.43 -12.32 3.28
C GLN A 388 5.15 -13.13 3.06
N ALA A 389 4.03 -12.48 2.79
CA ALA A 389 2.84 -13.14 2.29
C ALA A 389 2.88 -13.15 0.76
N TYR A 390 3.15 -14.30 0.18
CA TYR A 390 3.12 -14.52 -1.26
C TYR A 390 1.70 -14.81 -1.72
N TRP A 391 1.35 -14.24 -2.87
CA TRP A 391 -0.02 -14.24 -3.39
C TRP A 391 -0.54 -15.61 -3.79
N GLY A 392 0.36 -16.51 -4.21
CA GLY A 392 -0.06 -17.73 -4.87
C GLY A 392 -0.39 -17.48 -6.35
N TYR A 393 -1.09 -18.42 -6.95
CA TYR A 393 -1.52 -18.37 -8.34
C TYR A 393 -2.94 -18.92 -8.47
N GLU A 394 -3.86 -18.14 -9.02
CA GLU A 394 -5.23 -18.54 -9.31
C GLU A 394 -5.48 -18.45 -10.82
N PRO A 395 -5.52 -19.59 -11.54
CA PRO A 395 -5.56 -19.61 -13.00
C PRO A 395 -6.83 -18.97 -13.58
N THR A 396 -7.91 -18.89 -12.81
CA THR A 396 -9.17 -18.25 -13.25
C THR A 396 -9.08 -16.72 -13.28
N MET A 397 -8.04 -16.16 -12.68
CA MET A 397 -7.76 -14.71 -12.61
C MET A 397 -6.53 -14.30 -13.43
N VAL A 398 -6.07 -15.15 -14.34
CA VAL A 398 -4.95 -14.88 -15.25
C VAL A 398 -5.49 -14.69 -16.67
N PRO A 399 -5.59 -13.44 -17.15
CA PRO A 399 -6.17 -13.17 -18.45
C PRO A 399 -5.18 -13.44 -19.60
N THR A 400 -5.67 -14.03 -20.67
CA THR A 400 -4.90 -14.35 -21.89
C THR A 400 -4.09 -13.16 -22.39
N ARG A 401 -4.73 -12.00 -22.48
CA ARG A 401 -4.10 -10.76 -22.97
C ARG A 401 -2.89 -10.35 -22.14
N LEU A 402 -2.97 -10.49 -20.82
CA LEU A 402 -1.86 -10.12 -19.94
C LEU A 402 -0.70 -11.12 -20.06
N VAL A 403 -0.99 -12.42 -20.19
CA VAL A 403 0.04 -13.44 -20.44
C VAL A 403 0.80 -13.14 -21.72
N GLU A 404 0.09 -12.81 -22.81
CA GLU A 404 0.72 -12.44 -24.08
C GLU A 404 1.57 -11.17 -23.97
N MET A 405 1.12 -10.17 -23.22
CA MET A 405 1.85 -8.92 -23.00
C MET A 405 3.19 -9.14 -22.28
N TYR A 406 3.22 -10.06 -21.32
CA TYR A 406 4.40 -10.36 -20.51
C TYR A 406 5.12 -11.65 -20.93
N ARG A 407 4.81 -12.21 -22.10
CA ARG A 407 5.42 -13.46 -22.60
C ARG A 407 6.94 -13.38 -22.64
N ASP A 408 7.46 -12.31 -23.17
CA ASP A 408 8.89 -12.08 -23.40
C ASP A 408 9.53 -11.21 -22.31
N HIS A 409 8.94 -11.19 -21.10
CA HIS A 409 9.53 -10.45 -19.99
C HIS A 409 10.94 -10.94 -19.68
N PRO A 410 11.97 -10.05 -19.64
CA PRO A 410 13.38 -10.46 -19.64
C PRO A 410 13.82 -11.23 -18.39
N TYR A 411 13.06 -11.13 -17.29
CA TYR A 411 13.34 -11.82 -16.03
C TYR A 411 12.33 -12.92 -15.71
N ARG A 412 11.57 -13.37 -16.71
CA ARG A 412 10.63 -14.47 -16.53
C ARG A 412 11.34 -15.74 -16.08
N VAL A 413 10.85 -16.33 -14.99
CA VAL A 413 11.38 -17.56 -14.37
C VAL A 413 10.62 -18.78 -14.84
N VAL A 414 9.30 -18.67 -15.01
CA VAL A 414 8.43 -19.75 -15.48
C VAL A 414 7.94 -19.41 -16.88
N PRO A 415 8.31 -20.18 -17.91
CA PRO A 415 7.79 -19.99 -19.26
C PRO A 415 6.26 -19.99 -19.27
N VAL A 416 5.64 -19.22 -20.15
CA VAL A 416 4.17 -19.11 -20.20
C VAL A 416 3.50 -20.45 -20.50
N GLU A 417 4.19 -21.34 -21.21
CA GLU A 417 3.73 -22.69 -21.55
C GLU A 417 3.69 -23.61 -20.32
N ASP A 418 4.48 -23.28 -19.29
CA ASP A 418 4.63 -24.04 -18.03
C ASP A 418 3.82 -23.44 -16.89
N LEU A 419 3.01 -22.41 -17.16
CA LEU A 419 2.13 -21.82 -16.15
C LEU A 419 1.18 -22.88 -15.55
N PRO A 420 0.98 -22.90 -14.23
CA PRO A 420 0.14 -23.91 -13.60
C PRO A 420 -1.30 -23.87 -14.13
N ARG A 421 -1.88 -25.07 -14.34
CA ARG A 421 -3.30 -25.21 -14.71
C ARG A 421 -4.22 -25.33 -13.50
N GLN A 422 -3.63 -25.47 -12.32
CA GLN A 422 -4.31 -25.53 -11.04
C GLN A 422 -3.81 -24.40 -10.16
N ALA A 423 -4.60 -24.03 -9.15
CA ALA A 423 -4.22 -23.02 -8.18
C ALA A 423 -2.95 -23.44 -7.43
N VAL A 424 -2.06 -22.46 -7.17
CA VAL A 424 -0.97 -22.61 -6.20
C VAL A 424 -1.36 -21.78 -4.98
N PRO A 425 -1.46 -22.39 -3.80
CA PRO A 425 -1.89 -21.68 -2.59
C PRO A 425 -1.01 -20.47 -2.26
N SER A 426 -1.61 -19.44 -1.70
CA SER A 426 -0.87 -18.36 -1.06
C SER A 426 -0.03 -18.90 0.10
N SER A 427 1.07 -18.24 0.43
CA SER A 427 1.99 -18.71 1.47
C SER A 427 2.55 -17.58 2.31
N LEU A 428 2.84 -17.87 3.57
CA LEU A 428 3.56 -17.01 4.49
C LEU A 428 4.98 -17.57 4.67
N VAL A 429 6.00 -16.75 4.42
CA VAL A 429 7.40 -17.15 4.39
C VAL A 429 8.21 -16.25 5.30
N CYS A 430 8.95 -16.80 6.24
CA CYS A 430 9.98 -16.12 7.01
C CYS A 430 11.33 -16.28 6.30
N ILE A 431 11.96 -15.16 5.95
CA ILE A 431 13.27 -15.12 5.29
C ILE A 431 14.30 -14.60 6.27
N ASP A 432 15.40 -15.31 6.42
CA ASP A 432 16.62 -14.84 7.09
C ASP A 432 17.37 -13.93 6.10
N LEU A 433 17.39 -12.64 6.37
CA LEU A 433 17.92 -11.61 5.45
C LEU A 433 19.46 -11.57 5.42
N ASP A 434 20.14 -12.09 6.43
CA ASP A 434 21.60 -12.20 6.41
C ASP A 434 22.06 -13.26 5.41
N THR A 435 21.35 -14.39 5.41
CA THR A 435 21.67 -15.51 4.54
C THR A 435 20.91 -15.50 3.22
N MET A 436 19.86 -14.69 3.10
CA MET A 436 18.91 -14.69 1.99
C MET A 436 18.35 -16.10 1.73
N ARG A 437 17.85 -16.74 2.80
CA ARG A 437 17.27 -18.08 2.77
C ARG A 437 15.97 -18.15 3.54
N GLU A 438 15.11 -19.06 3.12
CA GLU A 438 13.93 -19.41 3.89
C GLU A 438 14.32 -19.97 5.27
N GLN A 439 13.77 -19.36 6.31
CA GLN A 439 13.84 -19.86 7.69
C GLN A 439 12.71 -20.86 7.94
N SER A 440 11.50 -20.53 7.51
CA SER A 440 10.29 -21.33 7.69
C SER A 440 9.17 -20.80 6.81
N SER A 441 8.25 -21.67 6.38
CA SER A 441 7.08 -21.24 5.59
C SER A 441 5.82 -22.02 5.95
N TRP A 442 4.67 -21.45 5.61
CA TRP A 442 3.35 -22.04 5.72
C TRP A 442 2.58 -21.80 4.43
N SER A 443 2.00 -22.86 3.84
CA SER A 443 1.06 -22.73 2.73
C SER A 443 -0.37 -22.73 3.28
N PHE A 444 -1.14 -21.72 2.91
CA PHE A 444 -2.53 -21.64 3.31
C PHE A 444 -3.38 -22.69 2.61
N PRO A 445 -4.56 -23.08 3.16
CA PRO A 445 -5.46 -23.99 2.48
C PRO A 445 -5.85 -23.48 1.08
N GLU A 446 -6.07 -24.40 0.14
CA GLU A 446 -6.55 -24.07 -1.20
C GLU A 446 -7.86 -23.28 -1.15
N GLY A 447 -8.01 -22.28 -2.03
CA GLY A 447 -9.18 -21.40 -2.06
C GLY A 447 -9.17 -20.30 -1.00
N THR A 448 -8.12 -20.21 -0.15
CA THR A 448 -7.97 -19.13 0.82
C THR A 448 -6.84 -18.18 0.41
N PHE A 449 -6.85 -16.97 0.99
CA PHE A 449 -5.85 -15.96 0.71
C PHE A 449 -5.31 -15.37 2.01
N GLY A 450 -4.04 -15.67 2.31
CA GLY A 450 -3.31 -15.08 3.44
C GLY A 450 -2.64 -13.78 3.01
N GLN A 451 -2.82 -12.71 3.78
CA GLN A 451 -2.35 -11.37 3.42
C GLN A 451 -2.02 -10.52 4.65
N ALA A 452 -1.44 -9.37 4.40
CA ALA A 452 -1.14 -8.36 5.41
C ALA A 452 -0.44 -8.94 6.67
N PRO A 453 0.70 -9.63 6.54
CA PRO A 453 1.40 -10.18 7.69
C PRO A 453 1.91 -9.04 8.57
N CYS A 454 1.79 -9.21 9.88
CA CYS A 454 2.25 -8.25 10.87
C CYS A 454 3.08 -8.97 11.94
N HIS A 455 4.33 -8.56 12.12
CA HIS A 455 5.12 -9.05 13.23
C HIS A 455 4.70 -8.35 14.53
N VAL A 456 4.43 -9.14 15.56
CA VAL A 456 4.08 -8.67 16.90
C VAL A 456 5.18 -9.12 17.86
N PRO A 457 5.90 -8.18 18.49
CA PRO A 457 6.96 -8.52 19.45
C PRO A 457 6.42 -9.33 20.65
N ASP A 458 7.21 -10.29 21.13
CA ASP A 458 6.90 -10.95 22.39
C ASP A 458 7.33 -10.05 23.55
N ALA A 459 6.39 -9.71 24.43
CA ALA A 459 6.66 -8.95 25.64
C ALA A 459 7.66 -9.66 26.59
N ALA A 460 7.79 -10.97 26.50
CA ALA A 460 8.74 -11.78 27.29
C ALA A 460 10.15 -11.84 26.65
N GLY A 461 10.37 -11.27 25.48
CA GLY A 461 11.69 -11.16 24.83
C GLY A 461 12.04 -12.31 23.86
N GLY A 462 11.07 -13.06 23.35
CA GLY A 462 11.24 -14.06 22.29
C GLY A 462 11.28 -13.45 20.89
N ALA A 463 11.25 -14.31 19.86
CA ALA A 463 11.18 -13.89 18.46
C ALA A 463 9.83 -13.22 18.10
N GLY A 464 8.83 -13.36 18.97
CA GLY A 464 7.49 -12.81 18.77
C GLY A 464 6.61 -13.69 17.91
N TRP A 465 5.59 -13.05 17.39
CA TRP A 465 4.51 -13.69 16.66
C TRP A 465 4.33 -13.03 15.30
N THR A 466 3.92 -13.79 14.30
CA THR A 466 3.40 -13.21 13.06
C THR A 466 1.90 -13.42 13.05
N VAL A 467 1.15 -12.33 13.01
CA VAL A 467 -0.29 -12.38 12.78
C VAL A 467 -0.56 -12.17 11.29
N CYS A 468 -1.45 -12.97 10.73
CA CYS A 468 -1.80 -12.90 9.32
C CYS A 468 -3.31 -12.84 9.17
N PHE A 469 -3.77 -11.93 8.34
CA PHE A 469 -5.17 -11.82 7.97
C PHE A 469 -5.47 -12.84 6.87
N VAL A 470 -6.40 -13.75 7.11
CA VAL A 470 -6.71 -14.84 6.18
C VAL A 470 -8.15 -14.75 5.72
N GLN A 471 -8.33 -14.57 4.43
CA GLN A 471 -9.62 -14.50 3.77
C GLN A 471 -10.02 -15.88 3.25
N TYR A 472 -11.24 -16.29 3.58
CA TYR A 472 -11.95 -17.44 3.04
C TYR A 472 -13.08 -16.92 2.15
N PRO A 473 -13.69 -17.77 1.30
CA PRO A 473 -14.85 -17.34 0.52
C PRO A 473 -16.03 -16.84 1.38
N ASP A 474 -16.20 -17.40 2.57
CA ASP A 474 -17.35 -17.15 3.47
C ASP A 474 -17.03 -16.35 4.73
N ARG A 475 -15.76 -16.18 5.10
CA ARG A 475 -15.33 -15.55 6.35
C ARG A 475 -13.94 -14.97 6.30
N THR A 476 -13.58 -14.27 7.36
CA THR A 476 -12.24 -13.76 7.60
C THR A 476 -11.73 -14.22 8.97
N GLU A 477 -10.45 -14.55 9.05
CA GLU A 477 -9.78 -15.00 10.27
C GLU A 477 -8.49 -14.20 10.50
N LEU A 478 -8.13 -14.01 11.77
CA LEU A 478 -6.77 -13.64 12.16
C LEU A 478 -6.07 -14.92 12.62
N GLN A 479 -4.98 -15.30 11.96
CA GLN A 479 -4.17 -16.45 12.33
C GLN A 479 -2.86 -15.98 12.98
N VAL A 480 -2.47 -16.63 14.07
CA VAL A 480 -1.27 -16.31 14.86
C VAL A 480 -0.27 -17.44 14.70
N PHE A 481 0.94 -17.10 14.30
CA PHE A 481 2.04 -18.03 14.09
C PHE A 481 3.22 -17.71 15.01
N ASP A 482 3.99 -18.73 15.43
CA ASP A 482 5.34 -18.53 15.93
C ASP A 482 6.19 -17.91 14.81
N ALA A 483 6.80 -16.75 15.06
CA ALA A 483 7.45 -15.95 14.03
C ALA A 483 8.57 -16.68 13.27
N LEU A 484 9.28 -17.61 13.93
CA LEU A 484 10.38 -18.36 13.31
C LEU A 484 10.04 -19.82 12.97
N ALA A 485 8.83 -20.27 13.30
CA ALA A 485 8.40 -21.66 13.10
C ALA A 485 7.06 -21.79 12.38
N LEU A 486 6.86 -20.97 11.33
CA LEU A 486 5.62 -20.92 10.54
C LEU A 486 5.13 -22.29 10.08
N GLY A 487 6.06 -23.18 9.70
CA GLY A 487 5.75 -24.54 9.21
C GLY A 487 5.01 -25.44 10.22
N ARG A 488 4.90 -25.04 11.48
CA ARG A 488 4.05 -25.72 12.47
C ARG A 488 2.57 -25.38 12.33
N GLY A 489 2.23 -24.41 11.48
CA GLY A 489 0.89 -23.87 11.35
C GLY A 489 0.55 -22.83 12.42
N PRO A 490 -0.68 -22.28 12.37
CA PRO A 490 -1.12 -21.30 13.34
C PRO A 490 -1.26 -21.92 14.74
N VAL A 491 -0.69 -21.27 15.74
CA VAL A 491 -0.85 -21.65 17.16
C VAL A 491 -2.22 -21.29 17.68
N ALA A 492 -2.83 -20.25 17.09
CA ALA A 492 -4.19 -19.85 17.37
C ALA A 492 -4.84 -19.22 16.13
N THR A 493 -6.16 -19.34 16.07
CA THR A 493 -7.00 -18.67 15.07
C THR A 493 -8.09 -17.90 15.78
N ALA A 494 -8.32 -16.65 15.37
CA ALA A 494 -9.36 -15.78 15.91
C ALA A 494 -10.42 -15.48 14.86
N ARG A 495 -11.69 -15.59 15.26
CA ARG A 495 -12.86 -15.31 14.42
C ARG A 495 -13.84 -14.44 15.18
N ALA A 496 -14.69 -13.72 14.46
CA ALA A 496 -15.87 -13.09 15.06
C ALA A 496 -17.12 -13.44 14.23
N PRO A 497 -18.18 -13.91 14.85
CA PRO A 497 -19.43 -14.20 14.14
C PRO A 497 -19.94 -12.96 13.39
N GLY A 498 -20.20 -13.11 12.10
CA GLY A 498 -20.64 -12.01 11.24
C GLY A 498 -19.53 -11.05 10.78
N PHE A 499 -18.29 -11.23 11.20
CA PHE A 499 -17.16 -10.46 10.69
C PHE A 499 -16.69 -11.03 9.36
N LYS A 500 -16.82 -10.23 8.32
CA LYS A 500 -16.28 -10.50 6.98
C LYS A 500 -15.70 -9.21 6.43
N GLN A 501 -14.49 -9.28 5.95
CA GLN A 501 -13.82 -8.18 5.25
C GLN A 501 -13.44 -8.64 3.84
N SER A 502 -13.48 -7.73 2.91
CA SER A 502 -12.93 -7.93 1.58
C SER A 502 -11.40 -7.91 1.61
N TYR A 503 -10.80 -7.80 0.46
CA TYR A 503 -9.37 -7.73 0.27
C TYR A 503 -8.69 -6.70 1.18
N GLN A 504 -7.68 -7.14 1.93
CA GLN A 504 -6.86 -6.27 2.78
C GLN A 504 -5.43 -6.27 2.25
N VAL A 505 -4.72 -5.16 2.39
CA VAL A 505 -3.43 -4.99 1.72
C VAL A 505 -2.29 -4.97 2.73
N HIS A 506 -2.31 -4.01 3.65
CA HIS A 506 -1.20 -3.78 4.57
C HIS A 506 -1.62 -3.75 6.02
N SER A 507 -0.65 -4.03 6.88
CA SER A 507 -0.82 -4.04 8.32
C SER A 507 0.26 -3.24 9.03
N GLY A 508 0.01 -2.96 10.29
CA GLY A 508 0.97 -2.36 11.20
C GLY A 508 0.58 -2.66 12.65
N TRP A 509 1.48 -2.42 13.58
CA TRP A 509 1.27 -2.74 14.98
C TRP A 509 1.71 -1.60 15.91
N LEU A 510 0.90 -1.33 16.94
CA LEU A 510 1.23 -0.42 18.04
C LEU A 510 1.14 -1.13 19.40
N PRO A 511 2.09 -0.91 20.29
CA PRO A 511 2.05 -1.51 21.64
C PRO A 511 0.92 -0.95 22.51
N VAL A 512 0.58 0.31 22.32
CA VAL A 512 -0.43 1.05 23.09
C VAL A 512 -1.11 2.06 22.18
N ILE A 513 -2.42 2.20 22.33
CA ILE A 513 -3.20 3.24 21.64
C ILE A 513 -3.78 4.22 22.67
N ARG A 514 -3.88 5.49 22.29
CA ARG A 514 -4.51 6.54 23.07
C ARG A 514 -5.28 7.46 22.14
N SER A 515 -6.43 7.94 22.57
CA SER A 515 -7.11 9.00 21.84
C SER A 515 -6.24 10.26 21.85
N GLN A 516 -5.98 10.78 20.65
CA GLN A 516 -5.04 11.88 20.46
C GLN A 516 -5.78 13.21 20.31
N HIS A 517 -5.33 14.23 21.06
CA HIS A 517 -5.65 15.63 20.82
C HIS A 517 -4.36 16.36 20.47
N THR A 518 -4.01 16.34 19.19
CA THR A 518 -2.66 16.76 18.76
C THR A 518 -2.52 18.27 18.60
N GLY A 519 -3.63 19.01 18.55
CA GLY A 519 -3.60 20.43 18.20
C GLY A 519 -3.15 20.69 16.76
N TYR A 520 -3.01 19.64 15.95
CA TYR A 520 -2.68 19.69 14.53
C TYR A 520 -3.95 19.40 13.72
N GLU A 521 -4.45 20.41 13.05
CA GLU A 521 -5.65 20.30 12.23
C GLU A 521 -5.45 21.03 10.90
N ARG A 522 -5.92 20.44 9.81
CA ARG A 522 -5.94 21.02 8.46
C ARG A 522 -7.37 20.96 7.94
N SER A 523 -7.90 22.12 7.69
CA SER A 523 -9.31 22.30 7.32
C SER A 523 -9.53 22.02 5.84
N TYR A 524 -10.46 21.12 5.52
CA TYR A 524 -10.94 20.91 4.16
C TYR A 524 -11.55 22.18 3.55
N ALA A 525 -12.26 22.97 4.36
CA ALA A 525 -12.84 24.25 3.92
C ALA A 525 -11.75 25.23 3.45
N ALA A 526 -10.62 25.30 4.16
CA ALA A 526 -9.50 26.14 3.74
C ALA A 526 -8.84 25.64 2.45
N ASP A 527 -8.76 24.33 2.26
CA ASP A 527 -8.16 23.73 1.06
C ASP A 527 -8.98 23.99 -0.21
N ILE A 528 -10.31 23.90 -0.15
CA ILE A 528 -11.18 24.13 -1.30
C ILE A 528 -11.51 25.62 -1.53
N GLY A 529 -11.31 26.48 -0.53
CA GLY A 529 -11.65 27.91 -0.60
C GLY A 529 -13.12 28.14 -0.94
N ASP A 530 -13.39 29.16 -1.75
CA ASP A 530 -14.77 29.50 -2.17
C ASP A 530 -15.12 29.08 -3.60
N GLY A 531 -14.17 28.53 -4.36
CA GLY A 531 -14.34 28.19 -5.79
C GLY A 531 -15.49 27.22 -6.06
N TRP A 532 -15.75 26.30 -5.15
CA TRP A 532 -16.84 25.31 -5.24
C TRP A 532 -18.25 25.94 -5.26
N ARG A 533 -18.42 27.18 -4.76
CA ARG A 533 -19.72 27.86 -4.74
C ARG A 533 -20.25 28.14 -6.14
N ALA A 534 -19.37 28.18 -7.14
CA ALA A 534 -19.73 28.35 -8.54
C ALA A 534 -20.33 27.08 -9.18
N LEU A 535 -20.19 25.91 -8.54
CA LEU A 535 -20.71 24.64 -9.05
C LEU A 535 -22.24 24.49 -8.97
N GLY A 536 -22.92 25.46 -8.39
CA GLY A 536 -24.38 25.53 -8.38
C GLY A 536 -25.04 25.17 -7.05
N PRO A 537 -26.37 25.38 -6.95
CA PRO A 537 -27.08 25.24 -5.68
C PRO A 537 -27.19 23.80 -5.17
N GLU A 538 -27.26 22.81 -6.05
CA GLU A 538 -27.38 21.39 -5.65
C GLU A 538 -26.07 20.91 -5.03
N VAL A 539 -24.93 21.33 -5.55
CA VAL A 539 -23.62 21.04 -4.96
C VAL A 539 -23.49 21.70 -3.58
N ARG A 540 -23.98 22.92 -3.41
CA ARG A 540 -23.95 23.60 -2.11
C ARG A 540 -24.71 22.84 -1.04
N LYS A 541 -25.88 22.28 -1.36
CA LYS A 541 -26.68 21.47 -0.42
C LYS A 541 -25.92 20.23 0.08
N ILE A 542 -24.94 19.74 -0.69
CA ILE A 542 -24.10 18.58 -0.33
C ILE A 542 -22.86 19.04 0.46
N VAL A 543 -22.19 20.10 0.01
CA VAL A 543 -20.92 20.55 0.57
C VAL A 543 -21.11 21.25 1.93
N GLU A 544 -22.11 22.14 2.07
CA GLU A 544 -22.31 22.93 3.29
C GLU A 544 -22.49 22.08 4.55
N PRO A 545 -23.31 21.01 4.56
CA PRO A 545 -23.41 20.13 5.74
C PRO A 545 -22.09 19.42 6.10
N VAL A 546 -21.30 19.02 5.09
CA VAL A 546 -20.00 18.41 5.32
C VAL A 546 -19.04 19.42 5.96
N LEU A 547 -18.97 20.64 5.43
CA LEU A 547 -18.14 21.69 6.03
C LEU A 547 -18.58 22.03 7.46
N ALA A 548 -19.89 22.03 7.75
CA ALA A 548 -20.39 22.25 9.09
C ALA A 548 -20.01 21.12 10.08
N ARG A 549 -19.82 19.90 9.58
CA ARG A 549 -19.42 18.73 10.39
C ARG A 549 -17.93 18.71 10.72
N TYR A 550 -17.07 19.12 9.77
CA TYR A 550 -15.61 18.96 9.85
C TYR A 550 -14.84 20.29 9.94
N GLY A 551 -15.48 21.40 9.78
CA GLY A 551 -14.93 22.75 9.81
C GLY A 551 -15.20 23.46 11.10
#